data_fd108afe684cac19b7d2072f2f2ec40d
#
_entry.id   fd108afe684cac19b7d2072f2f2ec40d
#
_cell.length_a   1.000
_cell.length_b   1.000
_cell.length_c   1.000
_cell.angle_alpha   90.00
_cell.angle_beta   90.00
_cell.angle_gamma   90.00
#
_symmetry.space_group_name_H-M   'P 1'
#
loop_
_entity.id
_entity.type
_entity.pdbx_description
1 polymer ?
#
loop_
_entity_poly.entity_id
_entity_poly.type
_entity_poly.pdbx_seq_one_letter_code
_entity_poly.pdbx_strand_id
1 'polypeptide(L)'
;RLSTNLSKSVNELLTGPLELNVVDGIILPNLKMARAEEACSFLDTNGRCTVHAFRPGICRMFPLGRFYENRSFQYFLQIHECPKTDRSKVKIKKWLDTPNLKTYEKYIADWHFFLKDLQEYVMNLAFDSSANSDGTARTISMHVLTQFYLTPYPEDGDFYSEFYKRLEKSRFFTQSIGI
;
A
#
# COMPACT_ATOMS: atom_id res chain seq x y z
N ARG A 1 4.46 3.14 9.97
CA ARG A 1 5.78 2.56 10.36
C ARG A 1 6.96 3.40 9.88
N LEU A 2 7.13 3.67 8.58
CA LEU A 2 8.28 4.48 8.10
C LEU A 2 8.28 5.85 8.73
N SER A 3 7.18 6.61 8.66
CA SER A 3 7.04 7.94 9.23
C SER A 3 7.38 7.96 10.71
N THR A 4 6.78 7.09 11.50
CA THR A 4 7.00 7.00 12.95
C THR A 4 8.46 6.69 13.30
N ASN A 5 9.05 5.66 12.66
CA ASN A 5 10.40 5.22 13.02
C ASN A 5 11.51 6.09 12.43
N LEU A 6 11.24 6.85 11.39
CA LEU A 6 12.18 7.83 10.82
C LEU A 6 11.93 9.25 11.34
N SER A 7 10.89 9.45 12.17
CA SER A 7 10.46 10.78 12.66
C SER A 7 10.28 11.77 11.50
N LYS A 8 9.67 11.30 10.40
CA LYS A 8 9.44 12.08 9.18
C LYS A 8 7.98 11.96 8.74
N SER A 9 7.39 13.07 8.33
CA SER A 9 6.11 13.08 7.64
C SER A 9 6.19 12.36 6.29
N VAL A 10 5.05 11.98 5.73
CA VAL A 10 5.01 11.41 4.36
C VAL A 10 5.51 12.42 3.34
N ASN A 11 5.21 13.72 3.51
CA ASN A 11 5.71 14.77 2.63
C ASN A 11 7.25 14.82 2.62
N GLU A 12 7.89 14.72 3.79
CA GLU A 12 9.35 14.66 3.88
C GLU A 12 9.92 13.37 3.25
N LEU A 13 9.22 12.25 3.39
CA LEU A 13 9.63 11.00 2.74
C LEU A 13 9.51 11.08 1.22
N LEU A 14 8.54 11.83 0.68
CA LEU A 14 8.37 12.06 -0.76
C LEU A 14 9.48 12.94 -1.38
N THR A 15 10.23 13.69 -0.57
CA THR A 15 11.42 14.39 -1.07
C THR A 15 12.66 13.50 -1.21
N GLY A 16 12.56 12.24 -0.82
CA GLY A 16 13.68 11.29 -0.81
C GLY A 16 13.28 9.86 -1.20
N PRO A 17 13.01 8.98 -0.22
CA PRO A 17 12.87 7.54 -0.48
C PRO A 17 11.50 7.10 -1.02
N LEU A 18 10.53 7.99 -1.11
CA LEU A 18 9.23 7.70 -1.72
C LEU A 18 9.05 8.53 -2.98
N GLU A 19 8.19 8.04 -3.87
CA GLU A 19 7.71 8.73 -5.06
C GLU A 19 6.22 8.49 -5.24
N LEU A 20 5.55 9.33 -6.02
CA LEU A 20 4.14 9.17 -6.37
C LEU A 20 4.05 8.58 -7.78
N ASN A 21 3.38 7.45 -7.90
CA ASN A 21 3.12 6.80 -9.18
C ASN A 21 1.62 6.68 -9.43
N VAL A 22 1.22 6.76 -10.68
CA VAL A 22 -0.16 6.44 -11.11
C VAL A 22 -0.25 4.93 -11.30
N VAL A 23 -1.14 4.30 -10.54
CA VAL A 23 -1.40 2.86 -10.62
C VAL A 23 -2.87 2.67 -10.99
N ASP A 24 -3.14 2.22 -12.21
CA ASP A 24 -4.50 2.07 -12.75
C ASP A 24 -5.38 3.33 -12.51
N GLY A 25 -4.83 4.51 -12.78
CA GLY A 25 -5.52 5.79 -12.66
C GLY A 25 -5.53 6.42 -11.25
N ILE A 26 -5.04 5.72 -10.21
CA ILE A 26 -4.96 6.26 -8.84
C ILE A 26 -3.51 6.58 -8.46
N ILE A 27 -3.29 7.77 -7.88
CA ILE A 27 -1.97 8.20 -7.40
C ILE A 27 -1.68 7.54 -6.05
N LEU A 28 -0.61 6.75 -5.99
CA LEU A 28 -0.18 6.06 -4.79
C LEU A 28 1.31 6.32 -4.49
N PRO A 29 1.72 6.44 -3.21
CA PRO A 29 3.12 6.51 -2.85
C PRO A 29 3.78 5.13 -2.90
N ASN A 30 4.93 5.08 -3.55
CA ASN A 30 5.75 3.88 -3.70
C ASN A 30 7.16 4.12 -3.15
N LEU A 31 7.88 3.04 -2.88
CA LEU A 31 9.30 3.11 -2.58
C LEU A 31 10.05 3.50 -3.87
N LYS A 32 10.86 4.54 -3.79
CA LYS A 32 11.65 4.98 -4.92
C LYS A 32 12.77 3.99 -5.20
N MET A 33 12.86 3.55 -6.43
CA MET A 33 14.02 2.82 -6.93
C MET A 33 15.09 3.83 -7.34
N ALA A 34 16.26 3.68 -6.76
CA ALA A 34 17.40 4.55 -7.00
C ALA A 34 18.54 3.74 -7.62
N ARG A 35 19.43 4.40 -8.35
CA ARG A 35 20.59 3.85 -9.05
C ARG A 35 20.24 3.15 -10.36
N ALA A 36 21.27 2.89 -11.16
CA ALA A 36 21.16 2.24 -12.47
C ALA A 36 20.60 0.80 -12.38
N GLU A 37 20.77 0.14 -11.23
CA GLU A 37 20.30 -1.21 -10.99
C GLU A 37 18.86 -1.27 -10.47
N GLU A 38 18.12 -0.17 -10.48
CA GLU A 38 16.76 -0.07 -9.94
C GLU A 38 16.64 -0.59 -8.49
N ALA A 39 17.66 -0.35 -7.68
CA ALA A 39 17.72 -0.79 -6.30
C ALA A 39 16.90 0.10 -5.37
N CYS A 40 16.30 -0.49 -4.32
CA CYS A 40 15.56 0.25 -3.31
C CYS A 40 16.45 1.31 -2.64
N SER A 41 15.93 2.55 -2.51
CA SER A 41 16.65 3.68 -1.89
C SER A 41 17.04 3.47 -0.41
N PHE A 42 16.48 2.47 0.25
CA PHE A 42 16.84 2.07 1.61
C PHE A 42 17.94 1.00 1.70
N LEU A 43 18.56 0.60 0.58
CA LEU A 43 19.72 -0.29 0.63
C LEU A 43 21.00 0.50 0.88
N ASP A 44 21.83 -0.02 1.78
CA ASP A 44 23.19 0.45 1.97
C ASP A 44 24.14 -0.07 0.88
N THR A 45 25.42 0.30 0.97
CA THR A 45 26.46 -0.13 0.02
C THR A 45 26.71 -1.64 0.03
N ASN A 46 26.28 -2.35 1.07
CA ASN A 46 26.40 -3.81 1.20
C ASN A 46 25.11 -4.54 0.77
N GLY A 47 24.13 -3.81 0.19
CA GLY A 47 22.84 -4.37 -0.21
C GLY A 47 21.91 -4.72 0.97
N ARG A 48 22.16 -4.18 2.18
CA ARG A 48 21.33 -4.41 3.36
C ARG A 48 20.31 -3.31 3.53
N CYS A 49 19.09 -3.69 3.92
CA CYS A 49 18.01 -2.74 4.16
C CYS A 49 18.24 -1.97 5.48
N THR A 50 18.44 -0.66 5.41
CA THR A 50 18.66 0.23 6.55
C THR A 50 17.44 0.39 7.45
N VAL A 51 16.23 0.12 6.92
CA VAL A 51 14.95 0.16 7.64
C VAL A 51 14.39 -1.24 7.93
N HIS A 52 15.24 -2.26 7.98
CA HIS A 52 14.83 -3.67 8.07
C HIS A 52 13.87 -3.95 9.24
N ALA A 53 14.11 -3.38 10.41
CA ALA A 53 13.30 -3.60 11.61
C ALA A 53 11.87 -3.07 11.49
N PHE A 54 11.64 -2.04 10.67
CA PHE A 54 10.34 -1.38 10.50
C PHE A 54 9.90 -1.26 9.02
N ARG A 55 10.38 -2.20 8.19
CA ARG A 55 10.01 -2.30 6.76
C ARG A 55 8.50 -2.20 6.55
N PRO A 56 8.06 -1.63 5.42
CA PRO A 56 6.67 -1.72 4.96
C PRO A 56 6.16 -3.16 4.88
N GLY A 57 4.85 -3.33 4.99
CA GLY A 57 4.21 -4.65 4.95
C GLY A 57 4.54 -5.47 3.70
N ILE A 58 4.63 -4.80 2.54
CA ILE A 58 5.01 -5.46 1.28
C ILE A 58 6.42 -6.05 1.34
N CYS A 59 7.38 -5.31 1.91
CA CYS A 59 8.77 -5.79 2.05
C CYS A 59 8.91 -6.95 3.05
N ARG A 60 8.04 -7.01 4.07
CA ARG A 60 8.02 -8.12 5.05
C ARG A 60 7.40 -9.37 4.49
N MET A 61 6.56 -9.24 3.49
CA MET A 61 5.84 -10.36 2.89
C MET A 61 6.76 -11.26 2.06
N PHE A 62 7.74 -10.69 1.34
CA PHE A 62 8.64 -11.48 0.50
C PHE A 62 9.29 -12.66 1.25
N PRO A 63 9.33 -13.87 0.70
CA PRO A 63 9.00 -14.27 -0.66
C PRO A 63 7.54 -14.71 -0.86
N LEU A 64 6.60 -14.29 -0.01
CA LEU A 64 5.19 -14.56 -0.22
C LEU A 64 4.58 -13.53 -1.17
N GLY A 65 3.63 -13.98 -2.00
CA GLY A 65 2.70 -13.17 -2.75
C GLY A 65 1.28 -13.32 -2.21
N ARG A 66 0.35 -12.51 -2.72
CA ARG A 66 -1.08 -12.62 -2.45
C ARG A 66 -1.83 -12.79 -3.76
N PHE A 67 -2.68 -13.81 -3.82
CA PHE A 67 -3.64 -14.00 -4.89
C PHE A 67 -5.01 -13.55 -4.38
N TYR A 68 -5.57 -12.49 -4.98
CA TYR A 68 -6.82 -11.88 -4.54
C TYR A 68 -8.00 -12.44 -5.32
N GLU A 69 -9.02 -12.91 -4.59
CA GLU A 69 -10.25 -13.47 -5.15
C GLU A 69 -11.39 -13.34 -4.13
N ASN A 70 -12.63 -13.16 -4.61
CA ASN A 70 -13.84 -13.17 -3.77
C ASN A 70 -13.77 -12.23 -2.53
N ARG A 71 -13.28 -11.02 -2.71
CA ARG A 71 -13.08 -10.02 -1.65
C ARG A 71 -12.16 -10.51 -0.52
N SER A 72 -11.28 -11.46 -0.81
CA SER A 72 -10.29 -12.05 0.09
C SER A 72 -8.97 -12.27 -0.65
N PHE A 73 -8.02 -12.96 -0.03
CA PHE A 73 -6.81 -13.40 -0.69
C PHE A 73 -6.23 -14.66 -0.04
N GLN A 74 -5.37 -15.33 -0.79
CA GLN A 74 -4.55 -16.43 -0.32
C GLN A 74 -3.07 -16.09 -0.49
N TYR A 75 -2.23 -16.56 0.44
CA TYR A 75 -0.78 -16.45 0.27
C TYR A 75 -0.27 -17.57 -0.64
N PHE A 76 0.67 -17.22 -1.48
CA PHE A 76 1.45 -18.19 -2.24
C PHE A 76 2.94 -17.90 -2.11
N LEU A 77 3.78 -18.93 -2.31
CA LEU A 77 5.22 -18.78 -2.27
C LEU A 77 5.76 -18.49 -3.67
N GLN A 78 6.48 -17.38 -3.81
CA GLN A 78 7.19 -17.01 -5.04
C GLN A 78 8.49 -17.82 -5.13
N ILE A 79 8.39 -19.07 -5.57
CA ILE A 79 9.50 -20.02 -5.51
C ILE A 79 10.69 -19.66 -6.41
N HIS A 80 10.43 -18.96 -7.51
CA HIS A 80 11.44 -18.53 -8.48
C HIS A 80 12.16 -17.24 -8.08
N GLU A 81 11.56 -16.44 -7.19
CA GLU A 81 12.11 -15.15 -6.75
C GLU A 81 13.09 -15.29 -5.57
N CYS A 82 13.09 -16.42 -4.88
CA CYS A 82 13.95 -16.64 -3.73
C CYS A 82 14.95 -17.77 -4.03
N PRO A 83 16.25 -17.47 -4.16
CA PRO A 83 17.28 -18.46 -4.54
C PRO A 83 17.62 -19.46 -3.42
N LYS A 84 17.11 -19.28 -2.20
CA LYS A 84 17.33 -20.17 -1.07
C LYS A 84 16.70 -21.54 -1.30
N THR A 85 17.49 -22.61 -1.18
CA THR A 85 17.05 -24.02 -1.35
C THR A 85 16.69 -24.68 -0.03
N ASP A 86 17.38 -24.33 1.05
CA ASP A 86 17.22 -24.86 2.41
C ASP A 86 16.16 -24.06 3.21
N ARG A 87 14.91 -24.17 2.81
CA ARG A 87 13.83 -23.37 3.41
C ARG A 87 13.24 -24.05 4.64
N SER A 88 13.19 -23.32 5.76
CA SER A 88 12.47 -23.75 6.95
C SER A 88 10.98 -23.47 6.85
N LYS A 89 10.15 -24.35 7.44
CA LYS A 89 8.71 -24.08 7.60
C LYS A 89 8.48 -23.04 8.70
N VAL A 90 7.90 -21.90 8.34
CA VAL A 90 7.59 -20.82 9.28
C VAL A 90 6.11 -20.45 9.16
N LYS A 91 5.44 -20.29 10.29
CA LYS A 91 4.03 -19.79 10.29
C LYS A 91 3.97 -18.38 9.71
N ILE A 92 2.99 -18.10 8.86
CA ILE A 92 2.79 -16.78 8.21
C ILE A 92 2.77 -15.65 9.23
N LYS A 93 2.05 -15.80 10.35
CA LYS A 93 2.03 -14.82 11.46
C LYS A 93 3.44 -14.45 11.94
N LYS A 94 4.32 -15.45 12.11
CA LYS A 94 5.70 -15.24 12.56
C LYS A 94 6.55 -14.60 11.45
N TRP A 95 6.34 -15.03 10.21
CA TRP A 95 7.05 -14.47 9.06
C TRP A 95 6.74 -12.99 8.83
N LEU A 96 5.45 -12.63 8.87
CA LEU A 96 5.00 -11.26 8.68
C LEU A 96 5.25 -10.36 9.90
N ASP A 97 5.70 -10.91 11.02
CA ASP A 97 5.89 -10.17 12.28
C ASP A 97 4.65 -9.32 12.62
N THR A 98 3.49 -9.98 12.64
CA THR A 98 2.22 -9.32 12.98
C THR A 98 1.51 -10.04 14.12
N PRO A 99 1.18 -9.35 15.22
CA PRO A 99 0.58 -9.96 16.39
C PRO A 99 -0.85 -10.48 16.13
N ASN A 100 -1.63 -9.76 15.33
CA ASN A 100 -3.00 -10.12 14.97
C ASN A 100 -3.12 -10.31 13.45
N LEU A 101 -2.88 -11.55 13.00
CA LEU A 101 -2.91 -11.88 11.57
C LEU A 101 -4.29 -11.64 10.96
N LYS A 102 -5.38 -12.02 11.63
CA LYS A 102 -6.73 -11.87 11.09
C LYS A 102 -7.09 -10.40 10.85
N THR A 103 -6.80 -9.52 11.81
CA THR A 103 -7.04 -8.08 11.65
C THR A 103 -6.19 -7.49 10.53
N TYR A 104 -4.93 -7.92 10.43
CA TYR A 104 -4.05 -7.50 9.35
C TYR A 104 -4.55 -7.96 7.98
N GLU A 105 -4.96 -9.22 7.84
CA GLU A 105 -5.49 -9.78 6.59
C GLU A 105 -6.78 -9.08 6.17
N LYS A 106 -7.69 -8.84 7.12
CA LYS A 106 -8.91 -8.07 6.86
C LYS A 106 -8.59 -6.66 6.35
N TYR A 107 -7.71 -5.93 7.04
CA TYR A 107 -7.25 -4.61 6.62
C TYR A 107 -6.69 -4.62 5.19
N ILE A 108 -5.83 -5.58 4.87
CA ILE A 108 -5.21 -5.69 3.54
C ILE A 108 -6.26 -5.99 2.46
N ALA A 109 -7.19 -6.90 2.72
CA ALA A 109 -8.27 -7.23 1.77
C ALA A 109 -9.18 -6.01 1.54
N ASP A 110 -9.66 -5.38 2.61
CA ASP A 110 -10.55 -4.22 2.52
C ASP A 110 -9.89 -3.05 1.79
N TRP A 111 -8.60 -2.81 2.05
CA TRP A 111 -7.83 -1.78 1.35
C TRP A 111 -7.63 -2.10 -0.13
N HIS A 112 -7.23 -3.33 -0.44
CA HIS A 112 -7.02 -3.76 -1.82
C HIS A 112 -8.29 -3.60 -2.66
N PHE A 113 -9.40 -4.11 -2.18
CA PHE A 113 -10.65 -4.07 -2.93
C PHE A 113 -11.27 -2.68 -2.98
N PHE A 114 -11.08 -1.85 -1.96
CA PHE A 114 -11.45 -0.44 -2.03
C PHE A 114 -10.68 0.29 -3.16
N LEU A 115 -9.37 0.10 -3.23
CA LEU A 115 -8.57 0.67 -4.32
C LEU A 115 -8.99 0.09 -5.68
N LYS A 116 -9.24 -1.22 -5.75
CA LYS A 116 -9.63 -1.89 -7.00
C LYS A 116 -10.95 -1.37 -7.54
N ASP A 117 -11.94 -1.16 -6.68
CA ASP A 117 -13.23 -0.57 -7.07
C ASP A 117 -13.05 0.87 -7.63
N LEU A 118 -12.19 1.69 -6.99
CA LEU A 118 -11.86 3.04 -7.47
C LEU A 118 -11.11 3.02 -8.81
N GLN A 119 -10.14 2.14 -8.96
CA GLN A 119 -9.36 1.97 -10.19
C GLN A 119 -10.26 1.58 -11.35
N GLU A 120 -11.14 0.61 -11.14
CA GLU A 120 -12.12 0.17 -12.15
C GLU A 120 -13.04 1.32 -12.57
N TYR A 121 -13.53 2.10 -11.62
CA TYR A 121 -14.35 3.27 -11.92
C TYR A 121 -13.58 4.31 -12.72
N VAL A 122 -12.37 4.69 -12.30
CA VAL A 122 -11.54 5.68 -13.00
C VAL A 122 -11.18 5.22 -14.40
N MET A 123 -10.86 3.94 -14.58
CA MET A 123 -10.57 3.37 -15.91
C MET A 123 -11.80 3.40 -16.81
N ASN A 124 -12.98 3.12 -16.27
CA ASN A 124 -14.23 3.20 -17.04
C ASN A 124 -14.58 4.63 -17.45
N LEU A 125 -14.33 5.64 -16.59
CA LEU A 125 -14.49 7.05 -16.95
C LEU A 125 -13.64 7.46 -18.16
N ALA A 126 -12.46 6.89 -18.31
CA ALA A 126 -11.58 7.20 -19.44
C ALA A 126 -12.15 6.76 -20.80
N PHE A 127 -13.10 5.83 -20.82
CA PHE A 127 -13.80 5.40 -22.03
C PHE A 127 -15.06 6.21 -22.31
N ASP A 128 -15.56 7.01 -21.35
CA ASP A 128 -16.72 7.88 -21.53
C ASP A 128 -16.28 9.29 -21.93
N SER A 129 -16.31 9.58 -23.22
CA SER A 129 -15.93 10.88 -23.78
C SER A 129 -16.85 12.05 -23.37
N SER A 130 -17.99 11.79 -22.72
CA SER A 130 -18.94 12.80 -22.23
C SER A 130 -18.66 13.29 -20.81
N ALA A 131 -17.85 12.56 -20.04
CA ALA A 131 -17.55 12.87 -18.66
C ALA A 131 -16.29 13.77 -18.54
N ASN A 132 -16.27 14.65 -17.53
CA ASN A 132 -15.05 15.35 -17.11
C ASN A 132 -14.13 14.35 -16.38
N SER A 133 -13.62 13.35 -17.12
CA SER A 133 -12.91 12.19 -16.61
C SER A 133 -11.64 12.57 -15.83
N ASP A 134 -10.88 13.55 -16.35
CA ASP A 134 -9.62 14.00 -15.72
C ASP A 134 -9.84 14.68 -14.37
N GLY A 135 -10.89 15.51 -14.26
CA GLY A 135 -11.23 16.19 -13.00
C GLY A 135 -11.68 15.20 -11.93
N THR A 136 -12.51 14.22 -12.29
CA THR A 136 -13.02 13.21 -11.37
C THR A 136 -11.91 12.26 -10.92
N ALA A 137 -11.10 11.73 -11.84
CA ALA A 137 -9.97 10.86 -11.54
C ALA A 137 -8.96 11.56 -10.60
N ARG A 138 -8.65 12.83 -10.86
CA ARG A 138 -7.79 13.64 -10.00
C ARG A 138 -8.39 13.82 -8.60
N THR A 139 -9.68 14.09 -8.51
CA THR A 139 -10.39 14.30 -7.23
C THR A 139 -10.33 13.01 -6.39
N ILE A 140 -10.60 11.86 -6.99
CA ILE A 140 -10.51 10.54 -6.33
C ILE A 140 -9.08 10.28 -5.86
N SER A 141 -8.09 10.47 -6.73
CA SER A 141 -6.68 10.26 -6.40
C SER A 141 -6.21 11.14 -5.24
N MET A 142 -6.56 12.43 -5.28
CA MET A 142 -6.21 13.38 -4.22
C MET A 142 -6.91 13.04 -2.90
N HIS A 143 -8.17 12.59 -2.96
CA HIS A 143 -8.88 12.11 -1.77
C HIS A 143 -8.15 10.93 -1.12
N VAL A 144 -7.83 9.90 -1.91
CA VAL A 144 -7.10 8.70 -1.43
C VAL A 144 -5.75 9.09 -0.85
N LEU A 145 -4.96 9.87 -1.59
CA LEU A 145 -3.64 10.31 -1.15
C LEU A 145 -3.71 11.09 0.16
N THR A 146 -4.62 12.06 0.26
CA THR A 146 -4.76 12.90 1.44
C THR A 146 -5.25 12.10 2.65
N GLN A 147 -6.33 11.32 2.51
CA GLN A 147 -6.95 10.61 3.63
C GLN A 147 -6.06 9.50 4.21
N PHE A 148 -5.37 8.75 3.36
CA PHE A 148 -4.67 7.55 3.82
C PHE A 148 -3.16 7.70 3.95
N TYR A 149 -2.56 8.72 3.33
CA TYR A 149 -1.11 8.88 3.33
C TYR A 149 -0.63 10.22 3.87
N LEU A 150 -1.20 11.35 3.43
CA LEU A 150 -0.71 12.68 3.85
C LEU A 150 -1.23 13.08 5.23
N THR A 151 -2.46 12.73 5.59
CA THR A 151 -3.02 12.99 6.92
C THR A 151 -2.37 12.05 7.92
N PRO A 152 -1.66 12.55 8.94
CA PRO A 152 -1.00 11.70 9.94
C PRO A 152 -1.99 10.80 10.68
N TYR A 153 -1.55 9.58 11.00
CA TYR A 153 -2.25 8.72 11.94
C TYR A 153 -1.91 9.12 13.38
N PRO A 154 -2.87 9.06 14.33
CA PRO A 154 -2.60 9.36 15.72
C PRO A 154 -1.47 8.47 16.29
N GLU A 155 -0.54 9.06 17.01
CA GLU A 155 0.60 8.32 17.59
C GLU A 155 0.15 7.35 18.67
N ASP A 156 -0.78 7.78 19.52
CA ASP A 156 -1.32 7.01 20.65
C ASP A 156 -2.60 6.21 20.29
N GLY A 157 -2.95 6.14 18.99
CA GLY A 157 -4.18 5.52 18.52
C GLY A 157 -3.97 4.11 17.97
N ASP A 158 -5.04 3.31 17.97
CA ASP A 158 -5.07 2.07 17.20
C ASP A 158 -5.15 2.37 15.70
N PHE A 159 -4.12 1.97 14.97
CA PHE A 159 -4.03 2.15 13.52
C PHE A 159 -5.27 1.61 12.78
N TYR A 160 -5.75 0.43 13.15
CA TYR A 160 -6.86 -0.19 12.43
C TYR A 160 -8.18 0.56 12.67
N SER A 161 -8.44 0.99 13.89
CA SER A 161 -9.63 1.80 14.20
C SER A 161 -9.62 3.10 13.39
N GLU A 162 -8.50 3.81 13.33
CA GLU A 162 -8.37 5.04 12.56
C GLU A 162 -8.48 4.78 11.05
N PHE A 163 -7.85 3.71 10.56
CA PHE A 163 -7.97 3.31 9.17
C PHE A 163 -9.42 3.05 8.77
N TYR A 164 -10.18 2.31 9.57
CA TYR A 164 -11.58 2.01 9.26
C TYR A 164 -12.50 3.23 9.31
N LYS A 165 -12.27 4.19 10.21
CA LYS A 165 -12.95 5.49 10.19
C LYS A 165 -12.71 6.23 8.86
N ARG A 166 -11.46 6.26 8.39
CA ARG A 166 -11.10 6.89 7.11
C ARG A 166 -11.70 6.14 5.92
N LEU A 167 -11.69 4.82 5.97
CA LEU A 167 -12.27 3.98 4.93
C LEU A 167 -13.78 4.20 4.81
N GLU A 168 -14.50 4.26 5.93
CA GLU A 168 -15.93 4.55 5.96
C GLU A 168 -16.24 5.94 5.39
N LYS A 169 -15.53 6.96 5.85
CA LYS A 169 -15.63 8.31 5.31
C LYS A 169 -15.36 8.37 3.79
N SER A 170 -14.37 7.61 3.33
CA SER A 170 -14.02 7.56 1.92
C SER A 170 -15.07 6.82 1.08
N ARG A 171 -15.69 5.77 1.61
CA ARG A 171 -16.84 5.11 0.97
C ARG A 171 -18.05 6.05 0.85
N PHE A 172 -18.30 6.85 1.88
CA PHE A 172 -19.34 7.86 1.82
C PHE A 172 -19.09 8.92 0.73
N PHE A 173 -17.82 9.36 0.64
CA PHE A 173 -17.39 10.26 -0.43
C PHE A 173 -17.58 9.64 -1.81
N THR A 174 -17.17 8.37 -2.01
CA THR A 174 -17.31 7.69 -3.30
C THR A 174 -18.78 7.49 -3.69
N GLN A 175 -19.66 7.15 -2.76
CA GLN A 175 -21.09 7.09 -3.00
C GLN A 175 -21.67 8.44 -3.45
N SER A 176 -21.18 9.55 -2.90
CA SER A 176 -21.64 10.89 -3.29
C SER A 176 -21.27 11.29 -4.72
N ILE A 177 -20.29 10.62 -5.32
CA ILE A 177 -19.86 10.84 -6.71
C ILE A 177 -20.25 9.69 -7.65
N GLY A 178 -21.12 8.78 -7.19
CA GLY A 178 -21.73 7.73 -8.01
C GLY A 178 -20.94 6.43 -8.13
N ILE A 179 -20.04 6.14 -7.17
CA ILE A 179 -19.26 4.90 -7.09
C ILE A 179 -19.86 3.96 -6.06
#